data_ad4623ee1bdc9955b98c421c847fd7ac
#
_entry.id   ad4623ee1bdc9955b98c421c847fd7ac
#
_cell.length_a   1.000
_cell.length_b   1.000
_cell.length_c   1.000
_cell.angle_alpha   90.00
_cell.angle_beta   90.00
_cell.angle_gamma   90.00
#
_symmetry.space_group_name_H-M   'P 1'
#
loop_
_entity.id
_entity.type
_entity.pdbx_description
1 polymer ?
#
loop_
_entity_poly.entity_id
_entity_poly.type
_entity_poly.pdbx_seq_one_letter_code
_entity_poly.pdbx_strand_id
1 'polypeptide(L)'
;MSLIEKLKKTSTIKDSAILSKSKVFNNKEMVSTSVPVINLALSARLDGGFTSGLTMWAGVSKMFKTGFSLLMAKAYLDKYPESVLLFYDSEFGSPQSYFQSFGIDLERVFHTPITDIEQLKFDLMQQINNIERGDKVIVLIDSIGNL
;
A
#
# COMPACT_ATOMS: atom_id res chain seq x y z
N MET A 1 11.81 22.81 35.31
CA MET A 1 10.87 22.18 34.37
C MET A 1 11.25 22.60 32.97
N SER A 2 11.56 21.66 32.08
CA SER A 2 11.96 21.98 30.70
C SER A 2 10.78 22.57 29.92
N LEU A 3 11.07 23.26 28.78
CA LEU A 3 10.02 23.81 27.91
C LEU A 3 9.09 22.70 27.39
N ILE A 4 9.67 21.56 27.01
CA ILE A 4 8.91 20.39 26.55
C ILE A 4 7.93 19.87 27.62
N GLU A 5 8.34 19.85 28.90
CA GLU A 5 7.45 19.44 29.98
C GLU A 5 6.29 20.43 30.20
N LYS A 6 6.57 21.74 30.03
CA LYS A 6 5.51 22.76 30.07
C LYS A 6 4.50 22.56 28.94
N LEU A 7 5.00 22.41 27.70
CA LEU A 7 4.16 22.20 26.51
C LEU A 7 3.31 20.91 26.63
N LYS A 8 3.89 19.82 27.14
CA LYS A 8 3.16 18.58 27.37
C LYS A 8 2.02 18.73 28.39
N LYS A 9 2.22 19.54 29.45
CA LYS A 9 1.19 19.80 30.47
C LYS A 9 0.05 20.67 29.97
N THR A 10 0.33 21.58 29.02
CA THR A 10 -0.68 22.50 28.48
C THR A 10 -1.38 21.97 27.23
N SER A 11 -0.90 20.85 26.66
CA SER A 11 -1.55 20.23 25.50
C SER A 11 -2.92 19.67 25.88
N THR A 12 -3.92 20.03 25.09
CA THR A 12 -5.30 19.50 25.19
C THR A 12 -5.48 18.18 24.42
N ILE A 13 -4.47 17.77 23.66
CA ILE A 13 -4.49 16.53 22.85
C ILE A 13 -3.92 15.39 23.69
N LYS A 14 -4.73 14.37 23.96
CA LYS A 14 -4.40 13.23 24.85
C LYS A 14 -3.12 12.48 24.48
N ASP A 15 -2.87 12.33 23.17
CA ASP A 15 -1.74 11.55 22.65
C ASP A 15 -0.51 12.40 22.32
N SER A 16 -0.47 13.67 22.76
CA SER A 16 0.69 14.53 22.62
C SER A 16 1.89 13.97 23.37
N ALA A 17 2.98 13.74 22.68
CA ALA A 17 4.20 13.16 23.23
C ALA A 17 5.45 13.73 22.57
N ILE A 18 6.60 13.57 23.23
CA ILE A 18 7.91 13.78 22.60
C ILE A 18 8.02 12.78 21.44
N LEU A 19 8.52 13.21 20.28
CA LEU A 19 8.53 12.41 19.06
C LEU A 19 9.17 11.02 19.26
N SER A 20 10.27 10.94 20.02
CA SER A 20 10.93 9.66 20.34
C SER A 20 10.09 8.70 21.17
N LYS A 21 9.02 9.20 21.80
CA LYS A 21 8.07 8.42 22.64
C LYS A 21 6.66 8.36 22.02
N SER A 22 6.50 8.90 20.81
CA SER A 22 5.20 8.91 20.12
C SER A 22 4.83 7.51 19.65
N LYS A 23 3.68 7.01 20.12
CA LYS A 23 3.14 5.71 19.68
C LYS A 23 2.61 5.74 18.25
N VAL A 24 2.30 6.92 17.72
CA VAL A 24 1.72 7.10 16.39
C VAL A 24 2.69 6.65 15.28
N PHE A 25 4.00 6.89 15.47
CA PHE A 25 5.03 6.56 14.48
C PHE A 25 5.75 5.24 14.75
N ASN A 26 5.76 4.77 16.00
CA ASN A 26 6.55 3.60 16.41
C ASN A 26 5.88 2.25 16.08
N ASN A 27 4.61 2.23 15.67
CA ASN A 27 3.82 1.00 15.44
C ASN A 27 3.41 0.80 13.97
N LYS A 28 4.04 1.46 13.00
CA LYS A 28 3.77 1.16 11.59
C LYS A 28 4.49 -0.13 11.21
N GLU A 29 3.70 -1.17 11.02
CA GLU A 29 4.17 -2.44 10.51
C GLU A 29 4.63 -2.28 9.06
N MET A 30 5.90 -2.61 8.78
CA MET A 30 6.46 -2.54 7.44
C MET A 30 6.32 -3.89 6.73
N VAL A 31 6.08 -3.84 5.42
CA VAL A 31 6.09 -4.98 4.53
C VAL A 31 7.32 -4.87 3.64
N SER A 32 8.26 -5.81 3.79
CA SER A 32 9.49 -5.83 3.00
C SER A 32 9.29 -6.63 1.72
N THR A 33 9.70 -6.05 0.60
CA THR A 33 9.75 -6.77 -0.68
C THR A 33 11.00 -7.64 -0.74
N SER A 34 11.03 -8.59 -1.67
CA SER A 34 12.22 -9.42 -1.95
C SER A 34 13.37 -8.63 -2.61
N VAL A 35 13.13 -7.36 -2.98
CA VAL A 35 14.08 -6.52 -3.70
C VAL A 35 14.59 -5.39 -2.78
N PRO A 36 15.81 -5.49 -2.22
CA PRO A 36 16.31 -4.53 -1.22
C PRO A 36 16.35 -3.07 -1.68
N VAL A 37 16.60 -2.82 -2.98
CA VAL A 37 16.62 -1.45 -3.51
C VAL A 37 15.23 -0.79 -3.47
N ILE A 38 14.16 -1.56 -3.62
CA ILE A 38 12.78 -1.06 -3.47
C ILE A 38 12.54 -0.72 -2.00
N ASN A 39 12.94 -1.59 -1.07
CA ASN A 39 12.82 -1.33 0.36
C ASN A 39 13.58 -0.06 0.76
N LEU A 40 14.80 0.12 0.24
CA LEU A 40 15.59 1.33 0.46
C LEU A 40 14.88 2.58 -0.06
N ALA A 41 14.32 2.52 -1.27
CA ALA A 41 13.59 3.64 -1.86
C ALA A 41 12.33 4.03 -1.06
N LEU A 42 11.64 3.04 -0.48
CA LEU A 42 10.39 3.25 0.26
C LEU A 42 10.58 3.65 1.73
N SER A 43 11.69 3.25 2.36
CA SER A 43 11.88 3.41 3.80
C SER A 43 13.29 3.87 4.21
N ALA A 44 14.19 4.15 3.26
CA ALA A 44 15.61 4.43 3.49
C ALA A 44 16.36 3.29 4.22
N ARG A 45 15.85 2.03 4.18
CA ARG A 45 16.44 0.86 4.82
C ARG A 45 16.38 -0.34 3.88
N LEU A 46 17.46 -1.12 3.79
CA LEU A 46 17.51 -2.34 2.97
C LEU A 46 16.57 -3.44 3.50
N ASP A 47 16.43 -3.52 4.81
CA ASP A 47 15.55 -4.44 5.55
C ASP A 47 14.17 -3.80 5.86
N GLY A 48 13.90 -2.62 5.31
CA GLY A 48 12.66 -1.89 5.48
C GLY A 48 11.56 -2.34 4.53
N GLY A 49 10.80 -1.39 4.00
CA GLY A 49 9.72 -1.66 3.05
C GLY A 49 8.65 -0.58 3.07
N PHE A 50 7.45 -0.93 2.70
CA PHE A 50 6.32 0.00 2.73
C PHE A 50 5.44 -0.20 3.97
N THR A 51 4.75 0.85 4.34
CA THR A 51 3.76 0.87 5.43
C THR A 51 2.37 1.13 4.84
N SER A 52 1.34 1.05 5.67
CA SER A 52 0.01 1.53 5.29
C SER A 52 0.07 2.98 4.79
N GLY A 53 -0.60 3.27 3.70
CA GLY A 53 -0.64 4.57 3.05
C GLY A 53 -0.73 4.43 1.54
N LEU A 54 -0.48 5.50 0.81
CA LEU A 54 -0.46 5.54 -0.65
C LEU A 54 0.98 5.55 -1.16
N THR A 55 1.28 4.64 -2.08
CA THR A 55 2.54 4.64 -2.86
C THR A 55 2.19 4.82 -4.33
N MET A 56 2.89 5.70 -5.02
CA MET A 56 2.70 5.94 -6.44
C MET A 56 4.02 5.74 -7.20
N TRP A 57 3.97 4.92 -8.26
CA TRP A 57 5.05 4.75 -9.21
C TRP A 57 4.77 5.63 -10.44
N ALA A 58 5.59 6.64 -10.66
CA ALA A 58 5.48 7.54 -11.80
C ALA A 58 6.68 7.38 -12.74
N GLY A 59 6.44 7.44 -14.05
CA GLY A 59 7.47 7.32 -15.07
C GLY A 59 6.87 7.06 -16.46
N VAL A 60 7.71 7.12 -17.48
CA VAL A 60 7.30 6.84 -18.86
C VAL A 60 6.81 5.39 -19.02
N SER A 61 6.07 5.13 -20.10
CA SER A 61 5.58 3.79 -20.40
C SER A 61 6.74 2.76 -20.50
N LYS A 62 6.45 1.49 -20.17
CA LYS A 62 7.39 0.35 -20.22
C LYS A 62 8.59 0.43 -19.25
N MET A 63 8.51 1.26 -18.20
CA MET A 63 9.54 1.35 -17.14
C MET A 63 9.22 0.50 -15.91
N PHE A 64 8.60 -0.65 -16.11
CA PHE A 64 8.35 -1.67 -15.09
C PHE A 64 7.51 -1.22 -13.88
N LYS A 65 6.69 -0.16 -14.01
CA LYS A 65 5.84 0.37 -12.91
C LYS A 65 4.90 -0.68 -12.34
N THR A 66 4.17 -1.38 -13.21
CA THR A 66 3.29 -2.50 -12.83
C THR A 66 4.07 -3.60 -12.10
N GLY A 67 5.27 -3.95 -12.57
CA GLY A 67 6.13 -4.94 -11.92
C GLY A 67 6.51 -4.54 -10.50
N PHE A 68 6.87 -3.28 -10.24
CA PHE A 68 7.14 -2.80 -8.88
C PHE A 68 5.91 -2.89 -7.99
N SER A 69 4.73 -2.56 -8.52
CA SER A 69 3.47 -2.70 -7.80
C SER A 69 3.16 -4.17 -7.48
N LEU A 70 3.39 -5.09 -8.42
CA LEU A 70 3.20 -6.53 -8.20
C LEU A 70 4.19 -7.10 -7.18
N LEU A 71 5.45 -6.64 -7.14
CA LEU A 71 6.42 -7.00 -6.10
C LEU A 71 5.92 -6.58 -4.71
N MET A 72 5.34 -5.38 -4.59
CA MET A 72 4.74 -4.92 -3.33
C MET A 72 3.49 -5.75 -2.98
N ALA A 73 2.61 -6.01 -3.94
CA ALA A 73 1.42 -6.84 -3.75
C ALA A 73 1.81 -8.25 -3.29
N LYS A 74 2.78 -8.89 -3.96
CA LYS A 74 3.30 -10.21 -3.58
C LYS A 74 3.82 -10.22 -2.14
N ALA A 75 4.65 -9.25 -1.78
CA ALA A 75 5.19 -9.14 -0.43
C ALA A 75 4.09 -8.98 0.64
N TYR A 76 3.03 -8.23 0.32
CA TYR A 76 1.88 -8.06 1.20
C TYR A 76 1.09 -9.36 1.36
N LEU A 77 0.79 -10.05 0.25
CA LEU A 77 0.07 -11.31 0.24
C LEU A 77 0.85 -12.41 0.99
N ASP A 78 2.19 -12.42 0.88
CA ASP A 78 3.02 -13.37 1.63
C ASP A 78 3.02 -13.10 3.13
N LYS A 79 3.10 -11.83 3.50
CA LYS A 79 3.10 -11.44 4.91
C LYS A 79 1.77 -11.71 5.60
N TYR A 80 0.66 -11.59 4.86
CA TYR A 80 -0.69 -11.77 5.37
C TYR A 80 -1.45 -12.84 4.57
N PRO A 81 -1.42 -14.10 4.99
CA PRO A 81 -2.00 -15.22 4.23
C PRO A 81 -3.47 -15.04 3.86
N GLU A 82 -4.27 -14.39 4.74
CA GLU A 82 -5.69 -14.12 4.52
C GLU A 82 -5.97 -12.83 3.73
N SER A 83 -4.93 -12.12 3.29
CA SER A 83 -5.11 -10.86 2.57
C SER A 83 -5.51 -11.09 1.11
N VAL A 84 -6.16 -10.07 0.54
CA VAL A 84 -6.55 -10.04 -0.87
C VAL A 84 -5.97 -8.81 -1.56
N LEU A 85 -5.77 -8.94 -2.88
CA LEU A 85 -5.43 -7.86 -3.78
C LEU A 85 -6.68 -7.40 -4.54
N LEU A 86 -7.10 -6.16 -4.36
CA LEU A 86 -8.05 -5.50 -5.25
C LEU A 86 -7.27 -4.88 -6.41
N PHE A 87 -7.45 -5.40 -7.60
CA PHE A 87 -6.76 -4.94 -8.81
C PHE A 87 -7.71 -4.21 -9.74
N TYR A 88 -7.58 -2.89 -9.80
CA TYR A 88 -8.27 -2.03 -10.73
C TYR A 88 -7.42 -1.81 -11.97
N ASP A 89 -7.91 -2.27 -13.12
CA ASP A 89 -7.17 -2.30 -14.40
C ASP A 89 -7.83 -1.37 -15.43
N SER A 90 -7.13 -0.33 -15.85
CA SER A 90 -7.54 0.58 -16.92
C SER A 90 -6.67 0.43 -18.18
N GLU A 91 -5.57 -0.34 -18.10
CA GLU A 91 -4.67 -0.56 -19.23
C GLU A 91 -4.98 -1.86 -19.97
N PHE A 92 -5.64 -2.83 -19.32
CA PHE A 92 -5.95 -4.17 -19.85
C PHE A 92 -4.70 -4.91 -20.37
N GLY A 93 -3.54 -4.53 -19.84
CA GLY A 93 -2.23 -5.00 -20.33
C GLY A 93 -1.55 -6.07 -19.48
N SER A 94 -2.16 -6.46 -18.36
CA SER A 94 -1.54 -7.36 -17.38
C SER A 94 -2.22 -8.74 -17.37
N PRO A 95 -1.76 -9.71 -18.19
CA PRO A 95 -2.36 -11.05 -18.26
C PRO A 95 -2.12 -11.85 -16.97
N GLN A 96 -2.94 -12.85 -16.71
CA GLN A 96 -2.83 -13.73 -15.54
C GLN A 96 -1.42 -14.33 -15.37
N SER A 97 -0.78 -14.72 -16.47
CA SER A 97 0.58 -15.26 -16.47
C SER A 97 1.62 -14.27 -15.91
N TYR A 98 1.36 -12.96 -16.03
CA TYR A 98 2.24 -11.94 -15.47
C TYR A 98 2.18 -11.95 -13.95
N PHE A 99 0.98 -12.02 -13.35
CA PHE A 99 0.82 -12.19 -11.89
C PHE A 99 1.46 -13.49 -11.39
N GLN A 100 1.24 -14.59 -12.12
CA GLN A 100 1.84 -15.89 -11.80
C GLN A 100 3.38 -15.85 -11.83
N SER A 101 3.98 -15.08 -12.73
CA SER A 101 5.44 -14.93 -12.80
C SER A 101 6.04 -14.26 -11.56
N PHE A 102 5.24 -13.45 -10.85
CA PHE A 102 5.60 -12.91 -9.53
C PHE A 102 5.27 -13.86 -8.37
N GLY A 103 4.68 -15.02 -8.65
CA GLY A 103 4.24 -15.97 -7.63
C GLY A 103 2.99 -15.53 -6.86
N ILE A 104 2.15 -14.70 -7.50
CA ILE A 104 0.88 -14.25 -6.92
C ILE A 104 -0.19 -15.33 -7.19
N ASP A 105 -0.87 -15.76 -6.14
CA ASP A 105 -2.03 -16.64 -6.23
C ASP A 105 -3.23 -15.87 -6.79
N LEU A 106 -3.74 -16.30 -7.93
CA LEU A 106 -4.82 -15.62 -8.64
C LEU A 106 -6.16 -15.70 -7.90
N GLU A 107 -6.37 -16.70 -7.06
CA GLU A 107 -7.58 -16.85 -6.23
C GLU A 107 -7.65 -15.75 -5.13
N ARG A 108 -6.56 -15.02 -4.92
CA ARG A 108 -6.47 -13.92 -3.98
C ARG A 108 -6.46 -12.55 -4.66
N VAL A 109 -6.76 -12.51 -5.96
CA VAL A 109 -6.80 -11.28 -6.76
C VAL A 109 -8.23 -11.02 -7.23
N PHE A 110 -8.84 -9.95 -6.73
CA PHE A 110 -10.12 -9.48 -7.23
C PHE A 110 -9.88 -8.44 -8.32
N HIS A 111 -10.09 -8.83 -9.58
CA HIS A 111 -9.83 -7.99 -10.75
C HIS A 111 -11.07 -7.22 -11.16
N THR A 112 -10.94 -5.90 -11.23
CA THR A 112 -12.01 -4.98 -11.65
C THR A 112 -11.52 -4.16 -12.85
N PRO A 113 -11.96 -4.46 -14.08
CA PRO A 113 -11.69 -3.61 -15.23
C PRO A 113 -12.47 -2.30 -15.11
N ILE A 114 -11.80 -1.17 -15.34
CA ILE A 114 -12.38 0.17 -15.25
C ILE A 114 -12.02 1.00 -16.47
N THR A 115 -12.90 1.93 -16.84
CA THR A 115 -12.71 2.79 -18.02
C THR A 115 -12.76 4.29 -17.70
N ASP A 116 -13.18 4.65 -16.49
CA ASP A 116 -13.23 6.03 -16.06
C ASP A 116 -13.02 6.17 -14.53
N ILE A 117 -12.67 7.37 -14.10
CA ILE A 117 -12.34 7.67 -12.71
C ILE A 117 -13.56 7.62 -11.78
N GLU A 118 -14.76 7.88 -12.29
CA GLU A 118 -16.00 7.81 -11.51
C GLU A 118 -16.33 6.37 -11.14
N GLN A 119 -16.16 5.42 -12.08
CA GLN A 119 -16.30 3.98 -11.82
C GLN A 119 -15.33 3.54 -10.73
N LEU A 120 -14.04 3.89 -10.86
CA LEU A 120 -13.03 3.58 -9.85
C LEU A 120 -13.44 4.12 -8.49
N LYS A 121 -13.79 5.40 -8.42
CA LYS A 121 -14.16 6.07 -7.16
C LYS A 121 -15.37 5.41 -6.52
N PHE A 122 -16.41 5.13 -7.29
CA PHE A 122 -17.65 4.55 -6.78
C PHE A 122 -17.43 3.13 -6.28
N ASP A 123 -16.80 2.26 -7.09
CA ASP A 123 -16.58 0.87 -6.72
C ASP A 123 -15.60 0.75 -5.55
N LEU A 124 -14.47 1.46 -5.59
CA LEU A 124 -13.50 1.43 -4.50
C LEU A 124 -14.11 1.88 -3.16
N MET A 125 -14.98 2.89 -3.16
CA MET A 125 -15.69 3.31 -1.94
C MET A 125 -16.63 2.23 -1.44
N GLN A 126 -17.33 1.51 -2.33
CA GLN A 126 -18.17 0.37 -1.95
C GLN A 126 -17.34 -0.76 -1.34
N GLN A 127 -16.21 -1.11 -1.96
CA GLN A 127 -15.34 -2.17 -1.45
C GLN A 127 -14.76 -1.79 -0.08
N ILE A 128 -14.27 -0.56 0.09
CA ILE A 128 -13.72 -0.09 1.38
C ILE A 128 -14.79 -0.14 2.50
N ASN A 129 -16.04 0.18 2.19
CA ASN A 129 -17.12 0.13 3.18
C ASN A 129 -17.47 -1.30 3.63
N ASN A 130 -17.12 -2.31 2.85
CA ASN A 130 -17.31 -3.71 3.18
C ASN A 130 -16.12 -4.33 3.95
N ILE A 131 -14.98 -3.62 4.04
CA ILE A 131 -13.80 -4.08 4.77
C ILE A 131 -14.01 -3.86 6.26
N GLU A 132 -13.87 -4.93 7.05
CA GLU A 132 -14.00 -4.89 8.49
C GLU A 132 -12.64 -4.66 9.19
N ARG A 133 -12.73 -4.33 10.48
CA ARG A 133 -11.52 -4.15 11.29
C ARG A 133 -10.78 -5.48 11.46
N GLY A 134 -9.60 -5.57 10.89
CA GLY A 134 -8.76 -6.77 10.92
C GLY A 134 -8.50 -7.36 9.54
N ASP A 135 -9.37 -7.08 8.58
CA ASP A 135 -9.16 -7.48 7.19
C ASP A 135 -7.87 -6.85 6.64
N LYS A 136 -7.20 -7.61 5.81
CA LYS A 136 -5.94 -7.22 5.18
C LYS A 136 -6.16 -7.12 3.67
N VAL A 137 -6.13 -5.90 3.17
CA VAL A 137 -6.35 -5.62 1.75
C VAL A 137 -5.23 -4.74 1.23
N ILE A 138 -4.74 -5.07 0.04
CA ILE A 138 -3.90 -4.18 -0.75
C ILE A 138 -4.64 -3.82 -2.03
N VAL A 139 -4.61 -2.55 -2.41
CA VAL A 139 -5.25 -2.05 -3.64
C VAL A 139 -4.17 -1.66 -4.62
N LEU A 140 -4.27 -2.17 -5.84
CA LEU A 140 -3.45 -1.78 -6.99
C LEU A 140 -4.34 -1.14 -8.05
N ILE A 141 -3.96 0.03 -8.52
CA ILE A 141 -4.63 0.74 -9.63
C ILE A 141 -3.60 0.91 -10.75
N ASP A 142 -3.86 0.31 -11.89
CA ASP A 142 -2.96 0.33 -13.05
C ASP A 142 -3.76 0.72 -14.31
N SER A 143 -3.77 1.97 -14.70
CA SER A 143 -3.12 3.14 -14.13
C SER A 143 -4.13 4.28 -13.95
N ILE A 144 -3.83 5.26 -13.10
CA ILE A 144 -4.66 6.48 -12.99
C ILE A 144 -4.52 7.37 -14.25
N GLY A 145 -3.41 7.26 -14.95
CA GLY A 145 -3.13 8.12 -16.12
C GLY A 145 -4.03 7.89 -17.34
N ASN A 146 -4.80 6.80 -17.36
CA ASN A 146 -5.72 6.44 -18.45
C ASN A 146 -7.21 6.69 -18.08
N LEU A 147 -7.47 7.18 -16.87
CA LEU A 147 -8.82 7.43 -16.34
C LEU A 147 -9.24 8.89 -16.43
#